data_31be83c877e89b1853ec91aa2d068d3a
#
_entry.id   31be83c877e89b1853ec91aa2d068d3a
#
_cell.length_a   1.000
_cell.length_b   1.000
_cell.length_c   1.000
_cell.angle_alpha   90.00
_cell.angle_beta   90.00
_cell.angle_gamma   90.00
#
_symmetry.space_group_name_H-M   'P 1'
#
loop_
_entity.id
_entity.type
_entity.pdbx_description
1 polymer ?
#
loop_
_entity_poly.entity_id
_entity_poly.type
_entity_poly.pdbx_seq_one_letter_code
_entity_poly.pdbx_strand_id
1 'polypeptide(L)'
;MIRKLRIKLIIASMVSLFSVLLIVMGTISLLNYRGVIEDADQILGILAENDGSFPDIPGAGERPPDNDPRKKERLLSPELPYESRYFSVFLNQSGQPIATNTGKIKAVDTSTAIAYAQSIWESGRTSGFLGNYRYVVYTVQDETHMLFLDCSRNLATLRSFIRTGILASLAGLVSVLLLLLLLSGRIVKPFLR
;
A
#
# COMPACT_ATOMS: atom_id res chain seq x y z
N MET A 1 14.19 47.55 13.02
CA MET A 1 14.96 46.53 12.28
C MET A 1 14.90 45.16 12.94
N ILE A 2 15.07 45.00 14.22
CA ILE A 2 15.14 43.73 14.98
C ILE A 2 13.86 42.86 14.81
N ARG A 3 12.66 43.46 14.83
CA ARG A 3 11.40 42.72 14.67
C ARG A 3 11.24 42.03 13.30
N LYS A 4 11.70 42.71 12.23
CA LYS A 4 11.66 42.13 10.87
C LYS A 4 12.64 40.97 10.72
N LEU A 5 13.83 41.06 11.30
CA LEU A 5 14.84 40.00 11.30
C LEU A 5 14.36 38.77 12.05
N ARG A 6 13.74 38.97 13.22
CA ARG A 6 13.15 37.93 14.04
C ARG A 6 12.08 37.13 13.30
N ILE A 7 11.14 37.84 12.63
CA ILE A 7 10.07 37.18 11.85
C ILE A 7 10.66 36.34 10.70
N LYS A 8 11.65 36.89 9.98
CA LYS A 8 12.32 36.14 8.90
C LYS A 8 13.00 34.89 9.41
N LEU A 9 13.62 34.90 10.57
CA LEU A 9 14.31 33.76 11.17
C LEU A 9 13.30 32.69 11.62
N ILE A 10 12.17 33.07 12.23
CA ILE A 10 11.09 32.15 12.60
C ILE A 10 10.51 31.49 11.34
N ILE A 11 10.22 32.28 10.30
CA ILE A 11 9.68 31.73 9.05
C ILE A 11 10.69 30.77 8.42
N ALA A 12 11.96 31.11 8.34
CA ALA A 12 12.98 30.23 7.78
C ALA A 12 13.09 28.91 8.54
N SER A 13 13.07 28.95 9.87
CA SER A 13 13.11 27.76 10.72
C SER A 13 11.86 26.88 10.51
N MET A 14 10.68 27.49 10.42
CA MET A 14 9.43 26.76 10.21
C MET A 14 9.37 26.12 8.83
N VAL A 15 9.82 26.82 7.78
CA VAL A 15 9.90 26.28 6.42
C VAL A 15 10.89 25.13 6.35
N SER A 16 12.06 25.27 6.97
CA SER A 16 13.06 24.19 7.03
C SER A 16 12.52 22.96 7.73
N LEU A 17 11.89 23.11 8.89
CA LEU A 17 11.30 21.99 9.63
C LEU A 17 10.17 21.32 8.82
N PHE A 18 9.29 22.11 8.24
CA PHE A 18 8.20 21.59 7.38
C PHE A 18 8.73 20.81 6.18
N SER A 19 9.79 21.30 5.53
CA SER A 19 10.41 20.59 4.40
C SER A 19 10.98 19.24 4.81
N VAL A 20 11.67 19.18 5.96
CA VAL A 20 12.19 17.90 6.48
C VAL A 20 11.07 16.93 6.79
N LEU A 21 9.99 17.38 7.44
CA LEU A 21 8.83 16.53 7.73
C LEU A 21 8.17 16.00 6.45
N LEU A 22 8.01 16.83 5.42
CA LEU A 22 7.47 16.41 4.13
C LEU A 22 8.33 15.33 3.46
N ILE A 23 9.66 15.51 3.46
CA ILE A 23 10.58 14.55 2.84
C ILE A 23 10.50 13.22 3.59
N VAL A 24 10.58 13.23 4.92
CA VAL A 24 10.54 12.01 5.74
C VAL A 24 9.21 11.28 5.57
N MET A 25 8.08 11.98 5.75
CA MET A 25 6.76 11.38 5.62
C MET A 25 6.48 10.89 4.20
N GLY A 26 6.89 11.66 3.18
CA GLY A 26 6.75 11.28 1.79
C GLY A 26 7.55 10.02 1.45
N THR A 27 8.80 9.95 1.89
CA THR A 27 9.67 8.79 1.67
C THR A 27 9.10 7.53 2.34
N ILE A 28 8.72 7.62 3.61
CA ILE A 28 8.15 6.46 4.34
C ILE A 28 6.84 6.00 3.69
N SER A 29 5.97 6.94 3.31
CA SER A 29 4.69 6.60 2.66
C SER A 29 4.90 5.92 1.30
N LEU A 30 5.87 6.39 0.52
CA LEU A 30 6.20 5.81 -0.78
C LEU A 30 6.78 4.39 -0.63
N LEU A 31 7.69 4.18 0.33
CA LEU A 31 8.27 2.86 0.60
C LEU A 31 7.21 1.87 1.08
N ASN A 32 6.33 2.29 2.00
CA ASN A 32 5.22 1.44 2.46
C ASN A 32 4.24 1.10 1.33
N TYR A 33 3.92 2.08 0.46
CA TYR A 33 3.05 1.81 -0.69
C TYR A 33 3.68 0.81 -1.68
N ARG A 34 4.98 0.94 -1.96
CA ARG A 34 5.71 -0.04 -2.78
C ARG A 34 5.72 -1.42 -2.13
N GLY A 35 5.91 -1.51 -0.82
CA GLY A 35 5.83 -2.77 -0.10
C GLY A 35 4.46 -3.45 -0.25
N VAL A 36 3.36 -2.69 -0.17
CA VAL A 36 2.01 -3.25 -0.42
C VAL A 36 1.87 -3.81 -1.83
N ILE A 37 2.43 -3.13 -2.83
CA ILE A 37 2.41 -3.61 -4.23
C ILE A 37 3.24 -4.88 -4.38
N GLU A 38 4.46 -4.89 -3.87
CA GLU A 38 5.39 -6.02 -3.97
C GLU A 38 4.83 -7.26 -3.26
N ASP A 39 4.29 -7.12 -2.06
CA ASP A 39 3.65 -8.22 -1.32
C ASP A 39 2.43 -8.76 -2.10
N ALA A 40 1.61 -7.88 -2.67
CA ALA A 40 0.44 -8.29 -3.44
C ALA A 40 0.82 -8.98 -4.75
N ASP A 41 1.82 -8.48 -5.47
CA ASP A 41 2.28 -9.06 -6.73
C ASP A 41 2.92 -10.44 -6.51
N GLN A 42 3.60 -10.64 -5.39
CA GLN A 42 4.15 -11.94 -5.01
C GLN A 42 3.03 -12.97 -4.74
N ILE A 43 1.98 -12.58 -3.99
CA ILE A 43 0.82 -13.45 -3.74
C ILE A 43 0.11 -13.79 -5.05
N LEU A 44 -0.12 -12.79 -5.90
CA LEU A 44 -0.74 -13.00 -7.20
C LEU A 44 0.11 -13.89 -8.12
N GLY A 45 1.45 -13.78 -8.03
CA GLY A 45 2.37 -14.67 -8.74
C GLY A 45 2.20 -16.13 -8.31
N ILE A 46 2.14 -16.41 -7.01
CA ILE A 46 1.91 -17.77 -6.48
C ILE A 46 0.57 -18.31 -6.97
N LEU A 47 -0.49 -17.49 -6.94
CA LEU A 47 -1.80 -17.90 -7.43
C LEU A 47 -1.80 -18.15 -8.94
N ALA A 48 -1.10 -17.32 -9.72
CA ALA A 48 -1.00 -17.48 -11.17
C ALA A 48 -0.26 -18.76 -11.58
N GLU A 49 0.80 -19.12 -10.87
CA GLU A 49 1.57 -20.35 -11.08
C GLU A 49 0.79 -21.62 -10.70
N ASN A 50 -0.30 -21.50 -9.91
CA ASN A 50 -1.10 -22.61 -9.40
C ASN A 50 -2.59 -22.48 -9.80
N ASP A 51 -2.88 -22.05 -11.02
CA ASP A 51 -4.23 -21.99 -11.60
C ASP A 51 -5.27 -21.24 -10.73
N GLY A 52 -4.83 -20.15 -10.09
CA GLY A 52 -5.69 -19.30 -9.26
C GLY A 52 -5.98 -19.85 -7.87
N SER A 53 -5.22 -20.84 -7.41
CA SER A 53 -5.30 -21.45 -6.09
C SER A 53 -3.96 -21.36 -5.36
N PHE A 54 -3.95 -21.46 -4.04
CA PHE A 54 -2.69 -21.72 -3.34
C PHE A 54 -2.32 -23.19 -3.51
N PRO A 55 -1.01 -23.50 -3.66
CA PRO A 55 -0.57 -24.89 -3.70
C PRO A 55 -0.93 -25.59 -2.38
N ASP A 56 -1.39 -26.84 -2.49
CA ASP A 56 -1.51 -27.69 -1.32
C ASP A 56 -0.11 -27.90 -0.73
N ILE A 57 0.14 -27.36 0.44
CA ILE A 57 1.41 -27.57 1.14
C ILE A 57 1.30 -28.91 1.87
N PRO A 58 1.88 -30.01 1.35
CA PRO A 58 1.88 -31.27 2.05
C PRO A 58 2.79 -31.15 3.27
N GLY A 59 2.20 -31.17 4.45
CA GLY A 59 2.92 -31.25 5.72
C GLY A 59 3.73 -30.02 6.08
N ALA A 60 3.33 -29.32 7.09
CA ALA A 60 4.08 -28.22 7.73
C ALA A 60 5.44 -28.66 8.34
N GLY A 61 6.15 -29.60 7.72
CA GLY A 61 7.35 -30.21 8.25
C GLY A 61 8.55 -30.33 7.30
N GLU A 62 8.38 -30.21 5.99
CA GLU A 62 9.50 -30.32 5.06
C GLU A 62 9.84 -29.00 4.41
N ARG A 63 10.93 -28.42 4.88
CA ARG A 63 11.52 -27.17 4.43
C ARG A 63 12.16 -27.37 3.05
N PRO A 64 11.72 -26.68 1.96
CA PRO A 64 12.45 -26.72 0.69
C PRO A 64 13.83 -26.05 0.86
N PRO A 65 14.88 -26.59 0.24
CA PRO A 65 16.20 -25.99 0.30
C PRO A 65 16.28 -24.82 -0.67
N ASP A 66 16.31 -23.59 -0.18
CA ASP A 66 16.81 -22.48 -0.97
C ASP A 66 17.27 -21.26 -0.16
N ASN A 67 18.21 -20.54 -0.75
CA ASN A 67 19.30 -19.74 -0.21
C ASN A 67 19.00 -18.29 0.18
N ASP A 68 17.74 -17.84 0.33
CA ASP A 68 17.42 -16.55 0.93
C ASP A 68 16.32 -16.65 1.99
N PRO A 69 16.72 -16.77 3.29
CA PRO A 69 15.79 -17.03 4.39
C PRO A 69 14.73 -15.95 4.60
N ARG A 70 15.01 -14.71 4.20
CA ARG A 70 14.17 -13.55 4.55
C ARG A 70 13.00 -13.33 3.61
N LYS A 71 13.12 -13.72 2.33
CA LYS A 71 12.08 -13.55 1.30
C LYS A 71 11.06 -14.68 1.29
N LYS A 72 11.52 -15.92 1.48
CA LYS A 72 10.68 -17.12 1.46
C LYS A 72 9.86 -17.35 2.73
N GLU A 73 10.38 -16.96 3.88
CA GLU A 73 9.72 -17.21 5.17
C GLU A 73 8.40 -16.45 5.33
N ARG A 74 8.26 -15.33 4.64
CA ARG A 74 7.04 -14.49 4.65
C ARG A 74 5.98 -14.94 3.64
N LEU A 75 6.41 -15.54 2.52
CA LEU A 75 5.54 -15.93 1.40
C LEU A 75 5.03 -17.38 1.50
N LEU A 76 5.63 -18.19 2.35
CA LEU A 76 5.25 -19.57 2.58
C LEU A 76 4.72 -19.81 3.99
N SER A 77 4.20 -18.75 4.65
CA SER A 77 3.45 -18.95 5.88
C SER A 77 2.27 -19.88 5.58
N PRO A 78 2.10 -20.96 6.34
CA PRO A 78 0.93 -21.84 6.22
C PRO A 78 -0.40 -21.12 6.37
N GLU A 79 -0.39 -19.94 6.99
CA GLU A 79 -1.56 -19.08 7.21
C GLU A 79 -1.93 -18.24 5.98
N LEU A 80 -1.01 -18.03 5.04
CA LEU A 80 -1.23 -17.17 3.88
C LEU A 80 -2.49 -17.51 3.07
N PRO A 81 -2.82 -18.81 2.79
CA PRO A 81 -4.04 -19.19 2.07
C PRO A 81 -5.33 -18.88 2.83
N TYR A 82 -5.25 -18.77 4.16
CA TYR A 82 -6.39 -18.47 5.03
C TYR A 82 -6.57 -16.96 5.26
N GLU A 83 -5.49 -16.21 5.25
CA GLU A 83 -5.50 -14.75 5.41
C GLU A 83 -5.78 -14.00 4.11
N SER A 84 -5.42 -14.60 2.96
CA SER A 84 -5.57 -13.97 1.65
C SER A 84 -7.02 -14.02 1.18
N ARG A 85 -7.58 -12.85 0.86
CA ARG A 85 -8.89 -12.71 0.24
C ARG A 85 -8.70 -12.36 -1.21
N TYR A 86 -9.10 -13.28 -2.08
CA TYR A 86 -8.93 -13.13 -3.52
C TYR A 86 -10.12 -13.74 -4.27
N PHE A 87 -10.23 -13.38 -5.54
CA PHE A 87 -11.16 -14.01 -6.49
C PHE A 87 -10.51 -14.09 -7.87
N SER A 88 -11.02 -14.96 -8.70
CA SER A 88 -10.56 -15.17 -10.07
C SER A 88 -11.72 -15.16 -11.04
N VAL A 89 -11.45 -14.64 -12.25
CA VAL A 89 -12.38 -14.67 -13.38
C VAL A 89 -11.61 -15.15 -14.59
N PHE A 90 -12.19 -16.12 -15.30
CA PHE A 90 -11.65 -16.71 -16.52
C PHE A 90 -12.52 -16.27 -17.69
N LEU A 91 -11.88 -15.72 -18.72
CA LEU A 91 -12.56 -15.25 -19.92
C LEU A 91 -12.07 -16.03 -21.14
N ASN A 92 -12.96 -16.24 -22.10
CA ASN A 92 -12.59 -16.76 -23.42
C ASN A 92 -11.90 -15.68 -24.27
N GLN A 93 -11.46 -16.05 -25.48
CA GLN A 93 -10.87 -15.13 -26.45
C GLN A 93 -11.77 -13.95 -26.85
N SER A 94 -13.08 -14.07 -26.67
CA SER A 94 -14.06 -13.02 -26.96
C SER A 94 -14.37 -12.13 -25.74
N GLY A 95 -13.65 -12.30 -24.61
CA GLY A 95 -13.89 -11.56 -23.37
C GLY A 95 -15.13 -11.97 -22.59
N GLN A 96 -15.74 -13.12 -22.92
CA GLN A 96 -16.90 -13.63 -22.20
C GLN A 96 -16.46 -14.50 -21.01
N PRO A 97 -17.15 -14.40 -19.85
CA PRO A 97 -16.78 -15.16 -18.66
C PRO A 97 -17.09 -16.65 -18.87
N ILE A 98 -16.08 -17.51 -18.62
CA ILE A 98 -16.18 -18.97 -18.65
C ILE A 98 -16.43 -19.47 -17.24
N ALA A 99 -15.64 -18.98 -16.27
CA ALA A 99 -15.72 -19.39 -14.88
C ALA A 99 -15.37 -18.21 -13.97
N THR A 100 -15.92 -18.23 -12.76
CA THR A 100 -15.65 -17.22 -11.72
C THR A 100 -15.58 -17.92 -10.38
N ASN A 101 -14.50 -17.67 -9.62
CA ASN A 101 -14.34 -18.22 -8.29
C ASN A 101 -14.24 -17.05 -7.26
N THR A 102 -15.30 -16.90 -6.45
CA THR A 102 -15.39 -15.93 -5.37
C THR A 102 -15.40 -16.59 -3.98
N GLY A 103 -15.06 -17.87 -3.90
CA GLY A 103 -15.15 -18.66 -2.65
C GLY A 103 -14.24 -18.16 -1.51
N LYS A 104 -13.21 -17.38 -1.82
CA LYS A 104 -12.26 -16.82 -0.82
C LYS A 104 -12.57 -15.38 -0.43
N ILE A 105 -13.66 -14.78 -0.94
CA ILE A 105 -14.07 -13.41 -0.62
C ILE A 105 -15.59 -13.31 -0.55
N LYS A 106 -16.10 -12.65 0.50
CA LYS A 106 -17.55 -12.42 0.66
C LYS A 106 -18.00 -11.03 0.20
N ALA A 107 -17.04 -10.10 0.05
CA ALA A 107 -17.33 -8.72 -0.33
C ALA A 107 -17.62 -8.54 -1.83
N VAL A 108 -17.38 -9.57 -2.65
CA VAL A 108 -17.54 -9.55 -4.09
C VAL A 108 -18.40 -10.74 -4.49
N ASP A 109 -19.54 -10.49 -5.10
CA ASP A 109 -20.37 -11.50 -5.73
C ASP A 109 -19.90 -11.80 -7.17
N THR A 110 -20.43 -12.85 -7.76
CA THR A 110 -20.07 -13.29 -9.11
C THR A 110 -20.32 -12.19 -10.16
N SER A 111 -21.42 -11.46 -10.05
CA SER A 111 -21.79 -10.41 -10.99
C SER A 111 -20.81 -9.22 -10.94
N THR A 112 -20.43 -8.81 -9.74
CA THR A 112 -19.43 -7.75 -9.51
C THR A 112 -18.05 -8.21 -10.00
N ALA A 113 -17.65 -9.45 -9.74
CA ALA A 113 -16.38 -10.00 -10.21
C ALA A 113 -16.28 -9.98 -11.75
N ILE A 114 -17.34 -10.37 -12.44
CA ILE A 114 -17.42 -10.32 -13.89
C ILE A 114 -17.36 -8.89 -14.41
N ALA A 115 -18.06 -7.93 -13.79
CA ALA A 115 -18.02 -6.53 -14.17
C ALA A 115 -16.60 -5.94 -14.03
N TYR A 116 -15.89 -6.30 -12.97
CA TYR A 116 -14.48 -5.92 -12.80
C TYR A 116 -13.58 -6.50 -13.88
N ALA A 117 -13.74 -7.78 -14.20
CA ALA A 117 -12.97 -8.42 -15.26
C ALA A 117 -13.24 -7.80 -16.63
N GLN A 118 -14.48 -7.50 -16.97
CA GLN A 118 -14.83 -6.82 -18.22
C GLN A 118 -14.21 -5.43 -18.33
N SER A 119 -14.26 -4.64 -17.25
CA SER A 119 -13.62 -3.31 -17.21
C SER A 119 -12.11 -3.38 -17.47
N ILE A 120 -11.44 -4.41 -16.95
CA ILE A 120 -10.00 -4.62 -17.16
C ILE A 120 -9.73 -5.11 -18.59
N TRP A 121 -10.54 -6.04 -19.08
CA TRP A 121 -10.47 -6.53 -20.46
C TRP A 121 -10.52 -5.37 -21.46
N GLU A 122 -11.49 -4.47 -21.32
CA GLU A 122 -11.65 -3.28 -22.15
C GLU A 122 -10.47 -2.32 -22.05
N SER A 123 -9.84 -2.23 -20.88
CA SER A 123 -8.67 -1.36 -20.66
C SER A 123 -7.38 -1.87 -21.29
N GLY A 124 -7.29 -3.17 -21.60
CA GLY A 124 -6.10 -3.83 -22.14
C GLY A 124 -4.90 -3.89 -21.20
N ARG A 125 -5.09 -3.61 -19.92
CA ARG A 125 -4.00 -3.61 -18.92
C ARG A 125 -3.78 -5.01 -18.35
N THR A 126 -2.53 -5.39 -18.18
CA THR A 126 -2.15 -6.71 -17.64
C THR A 126 -1.98 -6.74 -16.12
N SER A 127 -1.79 -5.60 -15.48
CA SER A 127 -1.72 -5.50 -14.02
C SER A 127 -2.06 -4.10 -13.54
N GLY A 128 -2.50 -3.97 -12.29
CA GLY A 128 -2.84 -2.68 -11.72
C GLY A 128 -3.65 -2.77 -10.45
N PHE A 129 -4.28 -1.65 -10.09
CA PHE A 129 -5.30 -1.58 -9.05
C PHE A 129 -6.65 -1.23 -9.66
N LEU A 130 -7.69 -1.94 -9.20
CA LEU A 130 -9.08 -1.58 -9.40
C LEU A 130 -9.70 -1.33 -8.01
N GLY A 131 -9.83 -0.07 -7.64
CA GLY A 131 -10.21 0.30 -6.28
C GLY A 131 -9.19 -0.19 -5.24
N ASN A 132 -9.60 -1.11 -4.38
CA ASN A 132 -8.73 -1.72 -3.37
C ASN A 132 -8.18 -3.09 -3.78
N TYR A 133 -8.49 -3.56 -4.99
CA TYR A 133 -8.05 -4.85 -5.50
C TYR A 133 -6.81 -4.69 -6.38
N ARG A 134 -5.72 -5.37 -6.04
CA ARG A 134 -4.57 -5.56 -6.94
C ARG A 134 -4.93 -6.69 -7.88
N TYR A 135 -4.67 -6.53 -9.18
CA TYR A 135 -4.97 -7.57 -10.18
C TYR A 135 -3.79 -7.86 -11.08
N VAL A 136 -3.79 -9.08 -11.60
CA VAL A 136 -2.91 -9.54 -12.67
C VAL A 136 -3.74 -10.28 -13.72
N VAL A 137 -3.36 -10.10 -14.98
CA VAL A 137 -3.96 -10.77 -16.14
C VAL A 137 -2.88 -11.60 -16.81
N TYR A 138 -3.15 -12.85 -17.08
CA TYR A 138 -2.28 -13.74 -17.84
C TYR A 138 -3.11 -14.66 -18.73
N THR A 139 -2.48 -15.25 -19.74
CA THR A 139 -3.16 -16.12 -20.71
C THR A 139 -2.61 -17.53 -20.60
N VAL A 140 -3.49 -18.51 -20.53
CA VAL A 140 -3.17 -19.94 -20.53
C VAL A 140 -4.08 -20.63 -21.56
N GLN A 141 -3.51 -21.34 -22.51
CA GLN A 141 -4.25 -22.13 -23.51
C GLN A 141 -5.39 -21.34 -24.19
N ASP A 142 -5.10 -20.08 -24.61
CA ASP A 142 -6.07 -19.17 -25.23
C ASP A 142 -7.18 -18.64 -24.33
N GLU A 143 -7.15 -18.92 -23.04
CA GLU A 143 -8.05 -18.34 -22.03
C GLU A 143 -7.34 -17.22 -21.28
N THR A 144 -8.07 -16.15 -20.99
CA THR A 144 -7.57 -15.05 -20.19
C THR A 144 -7.95 -15.22 -18.72
N HIS A 145 -6.95 -15.41 -17.90
CA HIS A 145 -7.10 -15.56 -16.47
C HIS A 145 -6.86 -14.22 -15.77
N MET A 146 -7.78 -13.80 -14.93
CA MET A 146 -7.69 -12.58 -14.14
C MET A 146 -7.78 -12.90 -12.67
N LEU A 147 -6.74 -12.57 -11.92
CA LEU A 147 -6.67 -12.76 -10.49
C LEU A 147 -6.75 -11.41 -9.78
N PHE A 148 -7.52 -11.33 -8.72
CA PHE A 148 -7.75 -10.15 -7.91
C PHE A 148 -7.47 -10.44 -6.45
N LEU A 149 -6.59 -9.67 -5.83
CA LEU A 149 -6.26 -9.76 -4.42
C LEU A 149 -6.78 -8.52 -3.68
N ASP A 150 -7.51 -8.74 -2.60
CA ASP A 150 -8.02 -7.66 -1.74
C ASP A 150 -6.90 -7.06 -0.88
N CYS A 151 -6.46 -5.86 -1.22
CA CYS A 151 -5.48 -5.07 -0.48
C CYS A 151 -6.12 -4.03 0.45
N SER A 152 -7.43 -4.07 0.67
CA SER A 152 -8.17 -3.05 1.43
C SER A 152 -7.61 -2.85 2.84
N ARG A 153 -7.22 -3.92 3.54
CA ARG A 153 -6.62 -3.85 4.88
C ARG A 153 -5.27 -3.11 4.87
N ASN A 154 -4.39 -3.48 3.94
CA ASN A 154 -3.05 -2.88 3.83
C ASN A 154 -3.15 -1.40 3.42
N LEU A 155 -4.03 -1.08 2.46
CA LEU A 155 -4.29 0.29 2.03
C LEU A 155 -4.96 1.14 3.12
N ALA A 156 -5.86 0.55 3.93
CA ALA A 156 -6.46 1.24 5.07
C ALA A 156 -5.41 1.57 6.15
N THR A 157 -4.51 0.63 6.44
CA THR A 157 -3.39 0.85 7.35
C THR A 157 -2.49 1.97 6.86
N LEU A 158 -2.14 1.98 5.57
CA LEU A 158 -1.34 3.04 4.96
C LEU A 158 -2.03 4.40 5.05
N ARG A 159 -3.33 4.48 4.73
CA ARG A 159 -4.12 5.72 4.87
C ARG A 159 -4.17 6.22 6.32
N SER A 160 -4.34 5.30 7.28
CA SER A 160 -4.32 5.63 8.71
C SER A 160 -2.96 6.17 9.13
N PHE A 161 -1.88 5.54 8.70
CA PHE A 161 -0.51 6.00 8.96
C PHE A 161 -0.26 7.41 8.42
N ILE A 162 -0.64 7.69 7.17
CA ILE A 162 -0.50 9.01 6.55
C ILE A 162 -1.29 10.05 7.35
N ARG A 163 -2.55 9.76 7.68
CA ARG A 163 -3.41 10.69 8.45
C ARG A 163 -2.83 10.99 9.82
N THR A 164 -2.40 9.97 10.55
CA THR A 164 -1.79 10.13 11.87
C THR A 164 -0.47 10.91 11.78
N GLY A 165 0.35 10.64 10.78
CA GLY A 165 1.59 11.36 10.52
C GLY A 165 1.38 12.84 10.20
N ILE A 166 0.36 13.18 9.41
CA ILE A 166 -0.01 14.58 9.14
C ILE A 166 -0.43 15.29 10.43
N LEU A 167 -1.28 14.67 11.26
CA LEU A 167 -1.73 15.25 12.53
C LEU A 167 -0.55 15.45 13.50
N ALA A 168 0.32 14.46 13.63
CA ALA A 168 1.51 14.55 14.48
C ALA A 168 2.49 15.64 13.99
N SER A 169 2.70 15.75 12.68
CA SER A 169 3.54 16.80 12.09
C SER A 169 2.98 18.19 12.34
N LEU A 170 1.66 18.34 12.22
CA LEU A 170 0.98 19.63 12.49
C LEU A 170 1.13 20.04 13.96
N ALA A 171 0.90 19.09 14.89
CA ALA A 171 1.07 19.31 16.32
C ALA A 171 2.54 19.68 16.65
N GLY A 172 3.51 19.01 16.05
CA GLY A 172 4.92 19.30 16.18
C GLY A 172 5.28 20.71 15.70
N LEU A 173 4.78 21.12 14.53
CA LEU A 173 4.98 22.46 13.98
C LEU A 173 4.42 23.55 14.91
N VAL A 174 3.20 23.34 15.41
CA VAL A 174 2.58 24.28 16.37
C VAL A 174 3.40 24.39 17.66
N SER A 175 3.86 23.25 18.19
CA SER A 175 4.71 23.22 19.38
C SER A 175 6.03 23.99 19.19
N VAL A 176 6.72 23.78 18.08
CA VAL A 176 7.96 24.50 17.76
C VAL A 176 7.70 26.01 17.58
N LEU A 177 6.61 26.37 16.91
CA LEU A 177 6.22 27.78 16.75
C LEU A 177 6.00 28.46 18.12
N LEU A 178 5.26 27.80 19.03
CA LEU A 178 5.04 28.32 20.38
C LEU A 178 6.34 28.49 21.15
N LEU A 179 7.25 27.51 21.09
CA LEU A 179 8.58 27.59 21.72
C LEU A 179 9.39 28.75 21.16
N LEU A 180 9.42 28.92 19.83
CA LEU A 180 10.14 30.04 19.19
C LEU A 180 9.55 31.39 19.62
N LEU A 181 8.25 31.52 19.74
CA LEU A 181 7.60 32.75 20.20
C LEU A 181 7.93 33.05 21.65
N LEU A 182 7.88 32.04 22.54
CA LEU A 182 8.22 32.20 23.97
C LEU A 182 9.67 32.57 24.21
N LEU A 183 10.61 31.86 23.58
CA LEU A 183 12.04 32.11 23.69
C LEU A 183 12.38 33.49 23.12
N SER A 184 11.82 33.84 21.98
CA SER A 184 12.03 35.11 21.35
C SER A 184 11.47 36.31 22.18
N GLY A 185 10.43 36.09 22.98
CA GLY A 185 9.91 37.10 23.93
C GLY A 185 10.80 37.32 25.15
N ARG A 186 11.47 36.25 25.63
CA ARG A 186 12.35 36.30 26.80
C ARG A 186 13.75 36.86 26.52
N ILE A 187 14.32 36.57 25.35
CA ILE A 187 15.70 36.97 25.00
C ILE A 187 15.80 38.47 24.68
N VAL A 188 14.72 39.08 24.21
CA VAL A 188 14.77 40.52 23.79
C VAL A 188 14.51 41.50 24.94
N LYS A 189 13.94 41.04 26.07
CA LYS A 189 13.68 41.92 27.24
C LYS A 189 14.93 42.46 27.98
N PRO A 190 16.06 41.74 28.11
CA PRO A 190 17.22 42.25 28.84
C PRO A 190 18.09 43.24 28.06
N PHE A 191 17.90 43.41 26.75
CA PHE A 191 18.72 44.36 25.96
C PHE A 191 18.09 45.75 25.80
N LEU A 192 16.98 46.02 26.46
CA LEU A 192 16.28 47.31 26.47
C LEU A 192 16.30 48.00 27.85
N ARG A 193 17.30 47.69 28.70
CA ARG A 193 17.61 48.44 29.92
C ARG A 193 18.98 49.05 29.80
#